data_827759fd605edc669025220baef83703
#
_entry.id   827759fd605edc669025220baef83703
#
_cell.length_a   1.000
_cell.length_b   1.000
_cell.length_c   1.000
_cell.angle_alpha   90.00
_cell.angle_beta   90.00
_cell.angle_gamma   90.00
#
_symmetry.space_group_name_H-M   'P 1'
#
loop_
_entity.id
_entity.type
_entity.pdbx_description
1 polymer ?
#
loop_
_entity_poly.entity_id
_entity_poly.type
_entity_poly.pdbx_seq_one_letter_code
_entity_poly.pdbx_strand_id
1 'polypeptide(L)'
;VVLDLRMPATDGLALLRRMRAEGIDTPAVILTMSDSEVDLSAALRAGVRGYLLKDMEPEDVIAAIANAARGELAVAPAMTLKLAQLLQAGAKGTDRRGPLAALTEREREILEHLSRGESNKTIARALDISHDTVKLHVRHILSKLNLSSRVEAAVFAVEARAAAAR
;
A
#
# COMPACT_ATOMS: atom_id res chain seq x y z
N VAL A 1 -10.90 -10.31 -14.61
CA VAL A 1 -10.81 -11.24 -13.47
C VAL A 1 -11.25 -10.57 -12.17
N VAL A 2 -11.92 -11.30 -11.29
CA VAL A 2 -12.29 -10.81 -9.94
C VAL A 2 -11.45 -11.59 -8.92
N LEU A 3 -10.81 -10.88 -8.01
CA LEU A 3 -9.92 -11.43 -7.01
C LEU A 3 -10.36 -10.99 -5.61
N ASP A 4 -10.38 -11.91 -4.66
CA ASP A 4 -10.45 -11.54 -3.25
C ASP A 4 -9.07 -11.07 -2.78
N LEU A 5 -9.04 -9.99 -2.01
CA LEU A 5 -7.80 -9.49 -1.42
C LEU A 5 -7.21 -10.48 -0.40
N ARG A 6 -8.07 -11.10 0.40
CA ARG A 6 -7.69 -12.02 1.49
C ARG A 6 -8.08 -13.45 1.15
N MET A 7 -7.15 -14.21 0.58
CA MET A 7 -7.33 -15.64 0.29
C MET A 7 -6.44 -16.51 1.19
N PRO A 8 -6.87 -17.71 1.59
CA PRO A 8 -6.14 -18.53 2.58
C PRO A 8 -4.70 -18.89 2.20
N ALA A 9 -4.40 -19.04 0.92
CA ALA A 9 -3.10 -19.51 0.44
C ALA A 9 -2.28 -18.44 -0.28
N THR A 10 -2.92 -17.34 -0.75
CA THR A 10 -2.27 -16.33 -1.57
C THR A 10 -3.00 -15.00 -1.43
N ASP A 11 -2.28 -13.91 -1.24
CA ASP A 11 -2.83 -12.56 -1.32
C ASP A 11 -3.25 -12.25 -2.76
N GLY A 12 -4.45 -11.68 -2.94
CA GLY A 12 -4.99 -11.36 -4.27
C GLY A 12 -4.12 -10.39 -5.07
N LEU A 13 -3.42 -9.46 -4.40
CA LEU A 13 -2.49 -8.56 -5.06
C LEU A 13 -1.20 -9.27 -5.47
N ALA A 14 -0.73 -10.24 -4.69
CA ALA A 14 0.41 -11.07 -5.05
C ALA A 14 0.09 -11.91 -6.29
N LEU A 15 -1.11 -12.49 -6.35
CA LEU A 15 -1.59 -13.20 -7.53
C LEU A 15 -1.66 -12.29 -8.75
N LEU A 16 -2.21 -11.08 -8.61
CA LEU A 16 -2.30 -10.12 -9.70
C LEU A 16 -0.91 -9.74 -10.23
N ARG A 17 0.06 -9.47 -9.34
CA ARG A 17 1.45 -9.17 -9.76
C ARG A 17 2.07 -10.32 -10.54
N ARG A 18 1.83 -11.56 -10.12
CA ARG A 18 2.28 -12.75 -10.83
C ARG A 18 1.64 -12.87 -12.21
N MET A 19 0.32 -12.65 -12.31
CA MET A 19 -0.37 -12.62 -13.61
C MET A 19 0.26 -11.60 -14.56
N ARG A 20 0.56 -10.38 -14.06
CA ARG A 20 1.22 -9.34 -14.86
C ARG A 20 2.64 -9.74 -15.29
N ALA A 21 3.40 -10.39 -14.41
CA ALA A 21 4.74 -10.90 -14.73
C ALA A 21 4.70 -12.00 -15.80
N GLU A 22 3.62 -12.76 -15.89
CA GLU A 22 3.36 -13.78 -16.91
C GLU A 22 2.73 -13.21 -18.20
N GLY A 23 2.58 -11.87 -18.29
CA GLY A 23 2.02 -11.19 -19.49
C GLY A 23 0.49 -11.24 -19.60
N ILE A 24 -0.21 -11.58 -18.51
CA ILE A 24 -1.68 -11.62 -18.48
C ILE A 24 -2.20 -10.24 -18.11
N ASP A 25 -2.64 -9.45 -19.11
CA ASP A 25 -3.11 -8.07 -18.96
C ASP A 25 -4.64 -7.93 -18.80
N THR A 26 -5.33 -9.01 -18.52
CA THR A 26 -6.79 -9.00 -18.29
C THR A 26 -7.17 -7.98 -17.20
N PRO A 27 -8.21 -7.13 -17.42
CA PRO A 27 -8.72 -6.23 -16.40
C PRO A 27 -9.01 -6.98 -15.08
N ALA A 28 -8.51 -6.45 -13.96
CA ALA A 28 -8.65 -7.07 -12.65
C ALA A 28 -9.47 -6.17 -11.71
N VAL A 29 -10.37 -6.78 -10.96
CA VAL A 29 -11.20 -6.15 -9.94
C VAL A 29 -10.93 -6.85 -8.61
N ILE A 30 -10.69 -6.09 -7.56
CA ILE A 30 -10.66 -6.58 -6.18
C ILE A 30 -12.08 -6.55 -5.62
N LEU A 31 -12.52 -7.65 -5.01
CA LEU A 31 -13.76 -7.76 -4.25
C LEU A 31 -13.42 -8.23 -2.84
N THR A 32 -13.60 -7.36 -1.83
CA THR A 32 -13.06 -7.57 -0.49
C THR A 32 -13.97 -7.04 0.62
N MET A 33 -13.77 -7.50 1.85
CA MET A 33 -14.36 -6.88 3.04
C MET A 33 -13.54 -5.70 3.58
N SER A 34 -12.32 -5.45 3.04
CA SER A 34 -11.46 -4.38 3.54
C SER A 34 -11.85 -3.03 2.96
N ASP A 35 -12.17 -2.08 3.83
CA ASP A 35 -12.37 -0.67 3.52
C ASP A 35 -11.11 0.19 3.79
N SER A 36 -9.96 -0.46 3.97
CA SER A 36 -8.68 0.19 4.28
C SER A 36 -8.16 1.03 3.11
N GLU A 37 -7.77 2.28 3.40
CA GLU A 37 -7.09 3.17 2.43
C GLU A 37 -5.76 2.58 1.95
N VAL A 38 -5.05 1.86 2.81
CA VAL A 38 -3.78 1.20 2.49
C VAL A 38 -4.00 0.11 1.45
N ASP A 39 -5.03 -0.72 1.64
CA ASP A 39 -5.38 -1.79 0.71
C ASP A 39 -5.86 -1.23 -0.63
N LEU A 40 -6.68 -0.17 -0.62
CA LEU A 40 -7.10 0.55 -1.82
C LEU A 40 -5.90 1.09 -2.59
N SER A 41 -4.98 1.78 -1.91
CA SER A 41 -3.77 2.33 -2.52
C SER A 41 -2.89 1.24 -3.13
N ALA A 42 -2.70 0.13 -2.41
CA ALA A 42 -1.91 -1.01 -2.90
C ALA A 42 -2.55 -1.66 -4.14
N ALA A 43 -3.88 -1.81 -4.15
CA ALA A 43 -4.63 -2.34 -5.28
C ALA A 43 -4.50 -1.45 -6.53
N LEU A 44 -4.70 -0.14 -6.37
CA LEU A 44 -4.57 0.82 -7.47
C LEU A 44 -3.15 0.84 -8.07
N ARG A 45 -2.12 0.79 -7.22
CA ARG A 45 -0.72 0.68 -7.67
C ARG A 45 -0.43 -0.64 -8.40
N ALA A 46 -1.12 -1.73 -8.04
CA ALA A 46 -1.04 -3.00 -8.75
C ALA A 46 -1.78 -3.01 -10.10
N GLY A 47 -2.45 -1.90 -10.44
CA GLY A 47 -3.13 -1.72 -11.73
C GLY A 47 -4.50 -2.39 -11.82
N VAL A 48 -5.23 -2.51 -10.69
CA VAL A 48 -6.63 -2.97 -10.75
C VAL A 48 -7.51 -1.95 -11.48
N ARG A 49 -8.57 -2.43 -12.10
CA ARG A 49 -9.63 -1.62 -12.70
C ARG A 49 -10.86 -1.49 -11.79
N GLY A 50 -10.87 -2.15 -10.64
CA GLY A 50 -11.94 -1.98 -9.67
C GLY A 50 -11.53 -2.37 -8.26
N TYR A 51 -12.13 -1.67 -7.28
CA TYR A 51 -12.05 -1.99 -5.87
C TYR A 51 -13.45 -1.94 -5.26
N LEU A 52 -14.03 -3.10 -5.05
CA LEU A 52 -15.42 -3.28 -4.63
C LEU A 52 -15.46 -3.92 -3.25
N LEU A 53 -16.49 -3.58 -2.50
CA LEU A 53 -16.72 -4.15 -1.18
C LEU A 53 -17.76 -5.28 -1.26
N LYS A 54 -17.58 -6.34 -0.48
CA LYS A 54 -18.47 -7.51 -0.44
C LYS A 54 -19.83 -7.23 0.20
N ASP A 55 -19.99 -6.07 0.85
CA ASP A 55 -21.23 -5.57 1.43
C ASP A 55 -22.09 -4.71 0.47
N MET A 56 -21.62 -4.53 -0.77
CA MET A 56 -22.39 -3.86 -1.83
C MET A 56 -23.55 -4.76 -2.30
N GLU A 57 -24.60 -4.13 -2.82
CA GLU A 57 -25.69 -4.86 -3.48
C GLU A 57 -25.18 -5.65 -4.71
N PRO A 58 -25.65 -6.89 -4.92
CA PRO A 58 -25.16 -7.74 -6.02
C PRO A 58 -25.27 -7.09 -7.40
N GLU A 59 -26.33 -6.32 -7.64
CA GLU A 59 -26.57 -5.63 -8.91
C GLU A 59 -25.49 -4.56 -9.17
N ASP A 60 -25.09 -3.82 -8.14
CA ASP A 60 -24.05 -2.79 -8.23
C ASP A 60 -22.67 -3.42 -8.46
N VAL A 61 -22.40 -4.56 -7.81
CA VAL A 61 -21.16 -5.33 -8.06
C VAL A 61 -21.08 -5.81 -9.50
N ILE A 62 -22.17 -6.36 -10.05
CA ILE A 62 -22.23 -6.82 -11.44
C ILE A 62 -21.99 -5.65 -12.40
N ALA A 63 -22.69 -4.52 -12.20
CA ALA A 63 -22.54 -3.32 -13.01
C ALA A 63 -21.09 -2.80 -12.96
N ALA A 64 -20.48 -2.74 -11.78
CA ALA A 64 -19.11 -2.29 -11.58
C ALA A 64 -18.08 -3.22 -12.26
N ILE A 65 -18.29 -4.53 -12.22
CA ILE A 65 -17.45 -5.51 -12.95
C ILE A 65 -17.57 -5.31 -14.46
N ALA A 66 -18.79 -5.09 -14.97
CA ALA A 66 -19.00 -4.81 -16.39
C ALA A 66 -18.31 -3.53 -16.85
N ASN A 67 -18.33 -2.46 -16.03
CA ASN A 67 -17.63 -1.22 -16.27
C ASN A 67 -16.11 -1.44 -16.30
N ALA A 68 -15.58 -2.15 -15.34
CA ALA A 68 -14.16 -2.49 -15.28
C ALA A 68 -13.69 -3.33 -16.47
N ALA A 69 -14.54 -4.23 -16.98
CA ALA A 69 -14.27 -5.01 -18.19
C ALA A 69 -14.14 -4.13 -19.44
N ARG A 70 -14.82 -2.98 -19.49
CA ARG A 70 -14.70 -1.97 -20.58
C ARG A 70 -13.49 -1.03 -20.40
N GLY A 71 -12.71 -1.21 -19.32
CA GLY A 71 -11.55 -0.39 -19.02
C GLY A 71 -11.82 0.82 -18.13
N GLU A 72 -13.07 1.00 -17.67
CA GLU A 72 -13.43 2.05 -16.71
C GLU A 72 -12.92 1.71 -15.31
N LEU A 73 -12.66 2.72 -14.49
CA LEU A 73 -12.32 2.50 -13.07
C LEU A 73 -13.62 2.38 -12.27
N ALA A 74 -13.80 1.25 -11.60
CA ALA A 74 -14.94 0.97 -10.72
C ALA A 74 -14.52 0.91 -9.26
N VAL A 75 -14.95 1.88 -8.46
CA VAL A 75 -14.62 1.96 -7.02
C VAL A 75 -15.93 2.00 -6.23
N ALA A 76 -15.99 1.20 -5.15
CA ALA A 76 -17.14 1.19 -4.25
C ALA A 76 -17.46 2.62 -3.77
N PRO A 77 -18.74 3.04 -3.70
CA PRO A 77 -19.12 4.39 -3.27
C PRO A 77 -18.51 4.79 -1.92
N ALA A 78 -18.47 3.86 -0.95
CA ALA A 78 -17.87 4.07 0.37
C ALA A 78 -16.35 4.36 0.30
N MET A 79 -15.68 3.97 -0.78
CA MET A 79 -14.23 4.18 -0.98
C MET A 79 -13.91 5.44 -1.80
N THR A 80 -14.91 6.12 -2.36
CA THR A 80 -14.70 7.28 -3.24
C THR A 80 -14.00 8.43 -2.54
N LEU A 81 -14.35 8.72 -1.28
CA LEU A 81 -13.68 9.77 -0.50
C LEU A 81 -12.21 9.41 -0.23
N LYS A 82 -11.94 8.15 0.13
CA LYS A 82 -10.57 7.64 0.35
C LYS A 82 -9.75 7.73 -0.93
N LEU A 83 -10.36 7.41 -2.07
CA LEU A 83 -9.72 7.58 -3.39
C LEU A 83 -9.37 9.04 -3.66
N ALA A 84 -10.30 9.96 -3.41
CA ALA A 84 -10.06 11.40 -3.59
C ALA A 84 -8.91 11.91 -2.69
N GLN A 85 -8.84 11.45 -1.45
CA GLN A 85 -7.75 11.76 -0.53
C GLN A 85 -6.40 11.22 -1.03
N LEU A 86 -6.35 9.99 -1.53
CA LEU A 86 -5.17 9.42 -2.15
C LEU A 86 -4.68 10.21 -3.36
N LEU A 87 -5.60 10.64 -4.23
CA LEU A 87 -5.27 11.46 -5.40
C LEU A 87 -4.75 12.85 -4.99
N GLN A 88 -5.34 13.48 -3.98
CA GLN A 88 -4.87 14.76 -3.44
C GLN A 88 -3.49 14.63 -2.77
N ALA A 89 -3.27 13.55 -2.01
CA ALA A 89 -1.97 13.25 -1.44
C ALA A 89 -0.91 12.99 -2.52
N GLY A 90 -1.28 12.26 -3.58
CA GLY A 90 -0.43 12.03 -4.76
C GLY A 90 -0.13 13.32 -5.54
N ALA A 91 -1.11 14.21 -5.70
CA ALA A 91 -0.92 15.51 -6.37
C ALA A 91 0.00 16.46 -5.59
N LYS A 92 0.02 16.36 -4.25
CA LYS A 92 0.99 17.09 -3.41
C LYS A 92 2.37 16.43 -3.40
N GLY A 93 2.49 15.18 -3.87
CA GLY A 93 3.70 14.34 -3.83
C GLY A 93 4.49 14.27 -5.14
N THR A 94 4.15 15.01 -6.19
CA THR A 94 4.98 15.13 -7.40
C THR A 94 6.10 16.18 -7.26
N ASP A 95 6.50 16.48 -6.03
CA ASP A 95 7.75 17.17 -5.77
C ASP A 95 8.89 16.13 -5.75
N ARG A 96 9.99 16.42 -6.41
CA ARG A 96 11.20 15.63 -6.73
C ARG A 96 11.95 15.03 -5.53
N ARG A 97 11.27 14.67 -4.47
CA ARG A 97 11.82 14.09 -3.24
C ARG A 97 11.48 12.62 -3.21
N GLY A 98 12.38 11.76 -3.57
CA GLY A 98 12.34 10.30 -3.64
C GLY A 98 11.38 9.53 -2.70
N PRO A 99 11.41 8.19 -2.66
CA PRO A 99 10.46 7.34 -1.92
C PRO A 99 10.25 7.72 -0.45
N LEU A 100 11.22 8.40 0.17
CA LEU A 100 11.14 8.92 1.55
C LEU A 100 10.09 10.03 1.74
N ALA A 101 9.61 10.67 0.67
CA ALA A 101 8.57 11.70 0.77
C ALA A 101 7.21 11.16 1.20
N ALA A 102 6.95 9.85 1.00
CA ALA A 102 5.74 9.17 1.42
C ALA A 102 5.66 8.94 2.94
N LEU A 103 6.78 9.06 3.64
CA LEU A 103 6.85 8.85 5.08
C LEU A 103 6.56 10.14 5.85
N THR A 104 5.80 10.01 6.95
CA THR A 104 5.69 11.08 7.96
C THR A 104 7.05 11.32 8.62
N GLU A 105 7.20 12.45 9.30
CA GLU A 105 8.42 12.76 10.06
C GLU A 105 8.74 11.66 11.09
N ARG A 106 7.74 11.18 11.81
CA ARG A 106 7.89 10.10 12.79
C ARG A 106 8.30 8.77 12.16
N GLU A 107 7.76 8.45 10.99
CA GLU A 107 8.17 7.26 10.24
C GLU A 107 9.60 7.35 9.72
N ARG A 108 10.06 8.54 9.33
CA ARG A 108 11.46 8.77 8.95
C ARG A 108 12.42 8.58 10.11
N GLU A 109 12.10 9.12 11.30
CA GLU A 109 12.87 8.91 12.52
C GLU A 109 13.01 7.41 12.83
N ILE A 110 11.89 6.67 12.80
CA ILE A 110 11.91 5.23 13.04
C ILE A 110 12.71 4.48 11.95
N LEU A 111 12.58 4.87 10.69
CA LEU A 111 13.37 4.29 9.60
C LEU A 111 14.88 4.52 9.78
N GLU A 112 15.27 5.65 10.33
CA GLU A 112 16.67 5.93 10.67
C GLU A 112 17.19 5.02 11.80
N HIS A 113 16.39 4.77 12.81
CA HIS A 113 16.72 3.77 13.85
C HIS A 113 16.81 2.35 13.28
N LEU A 114 15.92 1.99 12.33
CA LEU A 114 16.00 0.70 11.63
C LEU A 114 17.29 0.54 10.85
N SER A 115 17.79 1.61 10.20
CA SER A 115 19.06 1.58 9.46
C SER A 115 20.28 1.30 10.36
N ARG A 116 20.19 1.60 11.65
CA ARG A 116 21.21 1.30 12.66
C ARG A 116 21.04 -0.11 13.27
N GLY A 117 20.05 -0.89 12.82
CA GLY A 117 19.78 -2.22 13.34
C GLY A 117 19.12 -2.25 14.72
N GLU A 118 18.60 -1.14 15.21
CA GLU A 118 18.05 -1.02 16.56
C GLU A 118 16.75 -1.81 16.75
N SER A 119 16.57 -2.45 17.90
CA SER A 119 15.35 -3.20 18.21
C SER A 119 14.16 -2.28 18.47
N ASN A 120 12.92 -2.78 18.31
CA ASN A 120 11.72 -2.00 18.63
C ASN A 120 11.71 -1.50 20.09
N LYS A 121 12.31 -2.25 21.02
CA LYS A 121 12.44 -1.84 22.43
C LYS A 121 13.39 -0.65 22.59
N THR A 122 14.49 -0.64 21.84
CA THR A 122 15.45 0.46 21.81
C THR A 122 14.82 1.70 21.20
N ILE A 123 14.14 1.56 20.06
CA ILE A 123 13.43 2.64 19.37
C ILE A 123 12.34 3.23 20.26
N ALA A 124 11.55 2.37 20.93
CA ALA A 124 10.48 2.80 21.83
C ALA A 124 11.01 3.69 22.96
N ARG A 125 12.15 3.32 23.56
CA ARG A 125 12.82 4.14 24.58
C ARG A 125 13.38 5.45 24.03
N ALA A 126 14.04 5.40 22.87
CA ALA A 126 14.66 6.57 22.26
C ALA A 126 13.63 7.63 21.85
N LEU A 127 12.44 7.19 21.45
CA LEU A 127 11.38 8.05 20.94
C LEU A 127 10.24 8.31 21.95
N ASP A 128 10.36 7.78 23.16
CA ASP A 128 9.36 7.89 24.25
C ASP A 128 7.96 7.46 23.82
N ILE A 129 7.85 6.29 23.17
CA ILE A 129 6.60 5.67 22.76
C ILE A 129 6.53 4.19 23.13
N SER A 130 5.34 3.59 23.04
CA SER A 130 5.18 2.18 23.33
C SER A 130 5.85 1.28 22.28
N HIS A 131 6.27 0.08 22.68
CA HIS A 131 6.79 -0.94 21.78
C HIS A 131 5.78 -1.31 20.67
N ASP A 132 4.48 -1.32 20.97
CA ASP A 132 3.43 -1.64 20.00
C ASP A 132 3.20 -0.49 19.02
N THR A 133 3.39 0.76 19.47
CA THR A 133 3.40 1.92 18.58
C THR A 133 4.54 1.84 17.56
N VAL A 134 5.73 1.43 17.99
CA VAL A 134 6.86 1.21 17.06
C VAL A 134 6.53 0.13 16.04
N LYS A 135 5.96 -1.01 16.49
CA LYS A 135 5.51 -2.07 15.55
C LYS A 135 4.53 -1.57 14.50
N LEU A 136 3.58 -0.72 14.92
CA LEU A 136 2.60 -0.13 14.00
C LEU A 136 3.29 0.76 12.97
N HIS A 137 4.18 1.65 13.40
CA HIS A 137 4.94 2.50 12.48
C HIS A 137 5.83 1.69 11.53
N VAL A 138 6.51 0.66 12.01
CA VAL A 138 7.31 -0.23 11.15
C VAL A 138 6.43 -0.86 10.07
N ARG A 139 5.24 -1.36 10.43
CA ARG A 139 4.29 -1.91 9.45
C ARG A 139 3.88 -0.86 8.39
N HIS A 140 3.61 0.37 8.81
CA HIS A 140 3.26 1.46 7.90
C HIS A 140 4.43 1.82 6.98
N ILE A 141 5.66 1.88 7.49
CA ILE A 141 6.87 2.12 6.70
C ILE A 141 7.02 1.05 5.62
N LEU A 142 6.94 -0.24 6.00
CA LEU A 142 7.03 -1.35 5.06
C LEU A 142 5.97 -1.25 3.97
N SER A 143 4.73 -0.94 4.34
CA SER A 143 3.63 -0.77 3.40
C SER A 143 3.86 0.43 2.45
N LYS A 144 4.25 1.59 2.96
CA LYS A 144 4.45 2.82 2.17
C LYS A 144 5.63 2.72 1.21
N LEU A 145 6.69 2.02 1.61
CA LEU A 145 7.88 1.80 0.80
C LEU A 145 7.80 0.52 -0.05
N ASN A 146 6.70 -0.24 0.06
CA ASN A 146 6.50 -1.54 -0.61
C ASN A 146 7.63 -2.55 -0.32
N LEU A 147 8.01 -2.66 0.96
CA LEU A 147 9.06 -3.55 1.45
C LEU A 147 8.45 -4.74 2.21
N SER A 148 9.08 -5.90 2.13
CA SER A 148 8.56 -7.16 2.71
C SER A 148 9.09 -7.44 4.12
N SER A 149 10.20 -6.81 4.52
CA SER A 149 10.86 -7.07 5.79
C SER A 149 11.54 -5.84 6.38
N ARG A 150 11.76 -5.88 7.72
CA ARG A 150 12.52 -4.80 8.38
C ARG A 150 13.98 -4.74 7.90
N VAL A 151 14.53 -5.87 7.45
CA VAL A 151 15.89 -5.91 6.89
C VAL A 151 15.93 -5.12 5.60
N GLU A 152 14.95 -5.31 4.71
CA GLU A 152 14.81 -4.51 3.50
C GLU A 152 14.63 -3.03 3.81
N ALA A 153 13.87 -2.68 4.85
CA ALA A 153 13.72 -1.29 5.27
C ALA A 153 15.04 -0.69 5.76
N ALA A 154 15.85 -1.45 6.50
CA ALA A 154 17.16 -1.01 6.96
C ALA A 154 18.12 -0.79 5.77
N VAL A 155 18.18 -1.73 4.83
CA VAL A 155 19.00 -1.62 3.60
C VAL A 155 18.56 -0.42 2.77
N PHE A 156 17.26 -0.29 2.52
CA PHE A 156 16.69 0.85 1.80
C PHE A 156 17.08 2.20 2.41
N ALA A 157 17.03 2.32 3.74
CA ALA A 157 17.39 3.55 4.45
C ALA A 157 18.88 3.90 4.30
N VAL A 158 19.76 2.90 4.32
CA VAL A 158 21.19 3.08 4.09
C VAL A 158 21.47 3.54 2.67
N GLU A 159 20.85 2.92 1.67
CA GLU A 159 20.99 3.27 0.26
C GLU A 159 20.45 4.68 -0.04
N ALA A 160 19.28 5.03 0.50
CA ALA A 160 18.68 6.36 0.35
C ALA A 160 19.57 7.46 0.94
N ARG A 161 20.20 7.19 2.09
CA ARG A 161 21.15 8.11 2.71
C ARG A 161 22.42 8.28 1.87
N ALA A 162 22.96 7.20 1.31
CA ALA A 162 24.12 7.24 0.42
C ALA A 162 23.84 8.02 -0.88
N ALA A 163 22.59 7.92 -1.40
CA ALA A 163 22.17 8.67 -2.59
C ALA A 163 22.00 10.17 -2.31
N ALA A 164 21.55 10.55 -1.10
CA ALA A 164 21.38 11.94 -0.70
C ALA A 164 22.70 12.66 -0.37
N ALA A 165 23.78 11.91 -0.18
CA ALA A 165 25.13 12.45 0.13
C ALA A 165 26.00 12.69 -1.12
N ARG A 166 25.47 12.39 -2.31
CA ARG A 166 26.14 12.63 -3.61
C ARG A 166 25.58 13.86 -4.30
#